data_82fa37f96820c8d481652bea6bf7204f
#
_entry.id   82fa37f96820c8d481652bea6bf7204f
#
_cell.length_a   1.000
_cell.length_b   1.000
_cell.length_c   1.000
_cell.angle_alpha   90.00
_cell.angle_beta   90.00
_cell.angle_gamma   90.00
#
_symmetry.space_group_name_H-M   'P 1'
#
loop_
_entity.id
_entity.type
_entity.pdbx_description
1 polymer ?
#
loop_
_entity_poly.entity_id
_entity_poly.type
_entity_poly.pdbx_seq_one_letter_code
_entity_poly.pdbx_strand_id
1 'polypeptide(L)'
;MNNPESTKTYKPKQALEPTPQLYDELVGNCMEELAKSTIAEILPFPPGSVIFDVGCGTGAGTSAIVASVEDTSAILIKAVDINESAITVYKEKAAANNWPAEATKEDAQALSIPDSFLSHAIGTAFLFVLPNDGVEAMKEIYRTLKPGGTAAFNSWAYVPNMQPIQAAAKQTRPAGTPLPRGGMDKWENPELLQRVILEGGFQAEKVTMSQRDVYVTTTSVDRYAQMLWSFIGGTSAAGWLESDERKWDEAIEIIKEELRNSDGYEELEGKRLQLKFRANIAIVKK
;
A
#
# COMPACT_ATOMS: atom_id res chain seq x y z
N MET A 1 -27.77 -30.82 17.34
CA MET A 1 -26.85 -29.91 18.06
C MET A 1 -25.44 -30.36 17.68
N ASN A 2 -24.91 -29.82 16.60
CA ASN A 2 -23.52 -30.03 16.21
C ASN A 2 -22.76 -28.75 16.53
N ASN A 3 -21.89 -28.86 17.53
CA ASN A 3 -20.95 -27.83 17.89
C ASN A 3 -19.96 -27.65 16.72
N PRO A 4 -19.75 -26.46 16.13
CA PRO A 4 -18.70 -26.29 15.17
C PRO A 4 -17.37 -26.29 15.97
N GLU A 5 -16.65 -27.41 15.88
CA GLU A 5 -15.25 -27.46 16.27
C GLU A 5 -14.51 -26.33 15.53
N SER A 6 -13.98 -25.39 16.31
CA SER A 6 -13.02 -24.40 15.78
C SER A 6 -11.84 -25.20 15.23
N THR A 7 -11.78 -25.35 13.91
CA THR A 7 -10.59 -25.84 13.24
C THR A 7 -9.45 -24.91 13.59
N LYS A 8 -8.60 -25.30 14.54
CA LYS A 8 -7.33 -24.61 14.79
C LYS A 8 -6.60 -24.57 13.45
N THR A 9 -6.57 -23.42 12.82
CA THR A 9 -5.79 -23.19 11.61
C THR A 9 -4.34 -23.48 11.94
N TYR A 10 -3.74 -24.44 11.21
CA TYR A 10 -2.33 -24.79 11.36
C TYR A 10 -1.47 -23.52 11.18
N LYS A 11 -0.44 -23.37 12.01
CA LYS A 11 0.56 -22.30 11.91
C LYS A 11 1.92 -22.84 12.31
N PRO A 12 2.97 -22.65 11.48
CA PRO A 12 4.34 -23.03 11.82
C PRO A 12 4.81 -22.34 13.10
N LYS A 13 5.59 -23.05 13.92
CA LYS A 13 6.13 -22.54 15.19
C LYS A 13 7.07 -21.36 15.00
N GLN A 14 7.77 -21.32 13.84
CA GLN A 14 8.73 -20.27 13.50
C GLN A 14 8.02 -18.99 13.01
N ALA A 15 6.75 -19.06 12.59
CA ALA A 15 6.04 -17.94 12.03
C ALA A 15 5.81 -16.85 13.10
N LEU A 16 6.24 -15.63 12.77
CA LEU A 16 5.99 -14.45 13.58
C LEU A 16 4.48 -14.16 13.63
N GLU A 17 4.01 -13.55 14.71
CA GLU A 17 2.63 -13.09 14.80
C GLU A 17 2.41 -11.88 13.87
N PRO A 18 1.39 -11.90 13.01
CA PRO A 18 1.09 -10.80 12.10
C PRO A 18 0.45 -9.62 12.85
N THR A 19 1.23 -8.95 13.68
CA THR A 19 0.82 -7.76 14.42
C THR A 19 0.94 -6.51 13.54
N PRO A 20 0.23 -5.40 13.87
CA PRO A 20 0.44 -4.12 13.22
C PRO A 20 1.90 -3.66 13.26
N GLN A 21 2.59 -3.87 14.37
CA GLN A 21 3.99 -3.52 14.54
C GLN A 21 4.91 -4.33 13.61
N LEU A 22 4.64 -5.64 13.44
CA LEU A 22 5.39 -6.46 12.49
C LEU A 22 5.14 -6.02 11.05
N TYR A 23 3.92 -5.60 10.73
CA TYR A 23 3.60 -5.05 9.42
C TYR A 23 4.33 -3.72 9.19
N ASP A 24 4.33 -2.81 10.15
CA ASP A 24 5.06 -1.54 10.06
C ASP A 24 6.58 -1.78 9.89
N GLU A 25 7.16 -2.77 10.61
CA GLU A 25 8.56 -3.16 10.42
C GLU A 25 8.81 -3.70 9.00
N LEU A 26 7.90 -4.52 8.48
CA LEU A 26 8.01 -5.11 7.13
C LEU A 26 7.96 -4.06 6.03
N VAL A 27 7.01 -3.13 6.11
CA VAL A 27 6.83 -2.11 5.07
C VAL A 27 7.85 -0.98 5.17
N GLY A 28 8.45 -0.77 6.37
CA GLY A 28 9.42 0.30 6.61
C GLY A 28 8.86 1.66 6.19
N ASN A 29 9.64 2.43 5.43
CA ASN A 29 9.22 3.74 4.90
C ASN A 29 8.49 3.65 3.53
N CYS A 30 8.12 2.45 3.08
CA CYS A 30 7.61 2.19 1.73
C CYS A 30 6.41 3.09 1.36
N MET A 31 5.41 3.15 2.24
CA MET A 31 4.19 3.92 1.96
C MET A 31 4.46 5.43 1.94
N GLU A 32 5.36 5.91 2.79
CA GLU A 32 5.75 7.33 2.81
C GLU A 32 6.54 7.71 1.56
N GLU A 33 7.52 6.91 1.14
CA GLU A 33 8.31 7.18 -0.07
C GLU A 33 7.44 7.07 -1.35
N LEU A 34 6.48 6.14 -1.39
CA LEU A 34 5.50 6.06 -2.46
C LEU A 34 4.62 7.33 -2.51
N ALA A 35 4.12 7.77 -1.35
CA ALA A 35 3.32 9.01 -1.26
C ALA A 35 4.15 10.22 -1.69
N LYS A 36 5.39 10.37 -1.22
CA LYS A 36 6.29 11.46 -1.63
C LYS A 36 6.51 11.49 -3.15
N SER A 37 6.77 10.33 -3.76
CA SER A 37 6.96 10.21 -5.21
C SER A 37 5.71 10.60 -5.98
N THR A 38 4.51 10.26 -5.47
CA THR A 38 3.23 10.59 -6.09
C THR A 38 2.91 12.08 -5.94
N ILE A 39 3.10 12.63 -4.74
CA ILE A 39 2.83 14.04 -4.41
C ILE A 39 3.74 14.98 -5.20
N ALA A 40 5.00 14.60 -5.43
CA ALA A 40 5.95 15.39 -6.21
C ALA A 40 5.45 15.75 -7.63
N GLU A 41 4.55 14.94 -8.21
CA GLU A 41 3.99 15.17 -9.54
C GLU A 41 2.87 16.24 -9.55
N ILE A 42 2.35 16.65 -8.39
CA ILE A 42 1.21 17.57 -8.27
C ILE A 42 1.50 18.82 -7.44
N LEU A 43 2.73 18.99 -7.01
CA LEU A 43 3.16 20.18 -6.28
C LEU A 43 3.26 21.42 -7.20
N PRO A 44 3.14 22.65 -6.65
CA PRO A 44 2.82 22.98 -5.25
C PRO A 44 1.32 22.92 -4.93
N PHE A 45 0.96 22.73 -3.67
CA PHE A 45 -0.41 22.92 -3.20
C PHE A 45 -0.66 24.42 -2.95
N PRO A 46 -1.61 25.04 -3.66
CA PRO A 46 -1.95 26.45 -3.42
C PRO A 46 -2.50 26.70 -2.01
N PRO A 47 -2.29 27.87 -1.40
CA PRO A 47 -2.96 28.24 -0.16
C PRO A 47 -4.48 28.09 -0.26
N GLY A 48 -5.11 27.59 0.80
CA GLY A 48 -6.53 27.24 0.83
C GLY A 48 -6.88 25.90 0.21
N SER A 49 -5.89 25.08 -0.15
CA SER A 49 -6.14 23.70 -0.63
C SER A 49 -6.83 22.86 0.43
N VAL A 50 -7.87 22.14 -0.01
CA VAL A 50 -8.48 21.05 0.75
C VAL A 50 -8.06 19.75 0.09
N ILE A 51 -7.17 19.03 0.76
CA ILE A 51 -6.50 17.83 0.23
C ILE A 51 -7.13 16.60 0.88
N PHE A 52 -7.44 15.59 0.08
CA PHE A 52 -8.03 14.35 0.53
C PHE A 52 -6.99 13.22 0.51
N ASP A 53 -6.73 12.60 1.65
CA ASP A 53 -5.94 11.38 1.81
C ASP A 53 -6.89 10.19 1.93
N VAL A 54 -7.17 9.52 0.80
CA VAL A 54 -8.13 8.43 0.73
C VAL A 54 -7.45 7.08 0.94
N GLY A 55 -8.00 6.26 1.86
CA GLY A 55 -7.33 5.05 2.33
C GLY A 55 -6.07 5.41 3.13
N CYS A 56 -6.22 6.37 4.03
CA CYS A 56 -5.08 7.04 4.70
C CYS A 56 -4.27 6.12 5.62
N GLY A 57 -4.81 4.95 6.00
CA GLY A 57 -4.15 4.04 6.92
C GLY A 57 -3.70 4.74 8.20
N THR A 58 -2.45 4.59 8.56
CA THR A 58 -1.84 5.24 9.73
C THR A 58 -1.20 6.61 9.42
N GLY A 59 -1.49 7.21 8.24
CA GLY A 59 -1.14 8.59 7.90
C GLY A 59 0.15 8.79 7.10
N ALA A 60 0.63 7.78 6.37
CA ALA A 60 1.83 7.91 5.53
C ALA A 60 1.65 8.96 4.42
N GLY A 61 0.47 8.98 3.74
CA GLY A 61 0.12 9.99 2.75
C GLY A 61 0.08 11.39 3.35
N THR A 62 -0.61 11.56 4.45
CA THR A 62 -0.68 12.85 5.18
C THR A 62 0.70 13.32 5.64
N SER A 63 1.55 12.43 6.17
CA SER A 63 2.94 12.76 6.54
C SER A 63 3.71 13.36 5.35
N ALA A 64 3.60 12.72 4.19
CA ALA A 64 4.25 13.19 2.97
C ALA A 64 3.67 14.53 2.46
N ILE A 65 2.36 14.74 2.55
CA ILE A 65 1.71 16.03 2.22
C ILE A 65 2.27 17.13 3.11
N VAL A 66 2.24 16.94 4.42
CA VAL A 66 2.72 17.93 5.41
C VAL A 66 4.20 18.25 5.21
N ALA A 67 5.03 17.24 4.94
CA ALA A 67 6.45 17.43 4.66
C ALA A 67 6.74 18.20 3.35
N SER A 68 5.77 18.28 2.44
CA SER A 68 5.92 18.96 1.14
C SER A 68 5.46 20.43 1.14
N VAL A 69 4.95 20.94 2.26
CA VAL A 69 4.37 22.28 2.39
C VAL A 69 5.16 23.10 3.40
N GLU A 70 5.55 24.32 3.04
CA GLU A 70 6.27 25.23 3.95
C GLU A 70 5.36 25.76 5.06
N ASP A 71 4.12 26.14 4.72
CA ASP A 71 3.11 26.64 5.65
C ASP A 71 1.92 25.69 5.72
N THR A 72 1.93 24.81 6.69
CA THR A 72 0.86 23.83 6.90
C THR A 72 -0.47 24.46 7.33
N SER A 73 -0.46 25.68 7.88
CA SER A 73 -1.69 26.40 8.24
C SER A 73 -2.51 26.85 7.03
N ALA A 74 -1.88 26.88 5.84
CA ALA A 74 -2.53 27.26 4.58
C ALA A 74 -3.33 26.13 3.91
N ILE A 75 -3.32 24.93 4.46
CA ILE A 75 -4.02 23.76 3.89
C ILE A 75 -4.93 23.08 4.91
N LEU A 76 -5.91 22.31 4.44
CA LEU A 76 -6.70 21.40 5.25
C LEU A 76 -6.61 20.01 4.64
N ILE A 77 -6.39 18.99 5.46
CA ILE A 77 -6.37 17.60 5.03
C ILE A 77 -7.61 16.89 5.57
N LYS A 78 -8.38 16.27 4.68
CA LYS A 78 -9.42 15.31 5.03
C LYS A 78 -8.88 13.91 4.79
N ALA A 79 -9.03 13.03 5.75
CA ALA A 79 -8.49 11.67 5.66
C ALA A 79 -9.57 10.64 5.99
N VAL A 80 -9.63 9.55 5.24
CA VAL A 80 -10.56 8.45 5.52
C VAL A 80 -9.89 7.11 5.40
N ASP A 81 -10.31 6.17 6.25
CA ASP A 81 -10.00 4.75 6.14
C ASP A 81 -11.15 3.94 6.72
N ILE A 82 -11.38 2.73 6.21
CA ILE A 82 -12.41 1.83 6.74
C ILE A 82 -11.99 1.17 8.06
N ASN A 83 -10.68 1.13 8.33
CA ASN A 83 -10.10 0.47 9.50
C ASN A 83 -10.04 1.42 10.71
N GLU A 84 -10.88 1.16 11.71
CA GLU A 84 -10.95 1.93 12.96
C GLU A 84 -9.61 2.01 13.70
N SER A 85 -8.85 0.89 13.72
CA SER A 85 -7.57 0.86 14.42
C SER A 85 -6.53 1.75 13.72
N ALA A 86 -6.55 1.80 12.39
CA ALA A 86 -5.69 2.69 11.61
C ALA A 86 -6.03 4.16 11.86
N ILE A 87 -7.31 4.51 11.88
CA ILE A 87 -7.79 5.87 12.21
C ILE A 87 -7.38 6.29 13.63
N THR A 88 -7.40 5.39 14.59
CA THR A 88 -6.93 5.69 15.95
C THR A 88 -5.45 6.08 15.95
N VAL A 89 -4.59 5.27 15.33
CA VAL A 89 -3.14 5.56 15.19
C VAL A 89 -2.90 6.85 14.39
N TYR A 90 -3.67 7.06 13.32
CA TYR A 90 -3.60 8.29 12.52
C TYR A 90 -3.83 9.53 13.40
N LYS A 91 -4.92 9.54 14.20
CA LYS A 91 -5.28 10.66 15.07
C LYS A 91 -4.21 10.94 16.13
N GLU A 92 -3.60 9.89 16.70
CA GLU A 92 -2.49 10.03 17.63
C GLU A 92 -1.28 10.70 16.96
N LYS A 93 -0.91 10.25 15.76
CA LYS A 93 0.18 10.86 14.96
C LYS A 93 -0.14 12.31 14.57
N ALA A 94 -1.37 12.57 14.14
CA ALA A 94 -1.81 13.90 13.73
C ALA A 94 -1.72 14.89 14.90
N ALA A 95 -2.16 14.49 16.09
CA ALA A 95 -2.05 15.30 17.30
C ALA A 95 -0.59 15.53 17.72
N ALA A 96 0.23 14.47 17.71
CA ALA A 96 1.64 14.56 18.10
C ALA A 96 2.48 15.47 17.16
N ASN A 97 2.11 15.54 15.88
CA ASN A 97 2.83 16.31 14.86
C ASN A 97 2.10 17.60 14.45
N ASN A 98 1.00 17.97 15.10
CA ASN A 98 0.17 19.13 14.77
C ASN A 98 -0.24 19.18 13.29
N TRP A 99 -0.65 18.06 12.72
CA TRP A 99 -1.11 18.02 11.33
C TRP A 99 -2.42 18.79 11.15
N PRO A 100 -2.59 19.60 10.10
CA PRO A 100 -3.85 20.28 9.76
C PRO A 100 -4.84 19.28 9.13
N ALA A 101 -5.15 18.22 9.86
CA ALA A 101 -5.83 17.05 9.32
C ALA A 101 -6.97 16.55 10.21
N GLU A 102 -8.07 16.18 9.56
CA GLU A 102 -9.22 15.54 10.18
C GLU A 102 -9.41 14.14 9.57
N ALA A 103 -9.35 13.10 10.43
CA ALA A 103 -9.51 11.72 10.00
C ALA A 103 -10.81 11.11 10.52
N THR A 104 -11.55 10.45 9.61
CA THR A 104 -12.80 9.75 9.91
C THR A 104 -12.79 8.33 9.39
N LYS A 105 -13.51 7.44 10.09
CA LYS A 105 -13.76 6.10 9.60
C LYS A 105 -14.87 6.15 8.57
N GLU A 106 -14.53 5.92 7.30
CA GLU A 106 -15.49 5.88 6.20
C GLU A 106 -15.08 4.85 5.15
N ASP A 107 -16.05 4.36 4.39
CA ASP A 107 -15.81 3.59 3.18
C ASP A 107 -15.57 4.56 2.02
N ALA A 108 -14.44 4.43 1.35
CA ALA A 108 -14.09 5.24 0.19
C ALA A 108 -15.10 5.13 -0.98
N GLN A 109 -15.95 4.09 -0.97
CA GLN A 109 -16.99 3.86 -1.96
C GLN A 109 -18.31 4.61 -1.64
N ALA A 110 -18.42 5.25 -0.46
CA ALA A 110 -19.62 5.96 -0.01
C ALA A 110 -19.24 7.11 0.93
N LEU A 111 -18.66 8.18 0.38
CA LEU A 111 -18.12 9.30 1.15
C LEU A 111 -19.19 10.27 1.60
N SER A 112 -19.09 10.72 2.86
CA SER A 112 -19.91 11.81 3.40
C SER A 112 -19.49 13.20 2.91
N ILE A 113 -18.34 13.31 2.22
CA ILE A 113 -17.80 14.55 1.68
C ILE A 113 -18.75 15.10 0.59
N PRO A 114 -19.11 16.42 0.64
CA PRO A 114 -19.97 17.03 -0.36
C PRO A 114 -19.38 17.02 -1.77
N ASP A 115 -20.26 17.13 -2.78
CA ASP A 115 -19.86 17.32 -4.17
C ASP A 115 -18.98 18.57 -4.33
N SER A 116 -17.96 18.48 -5.16
CA SER A 116 -17.10 19.61 -5.54
C SER A 116 -16.50 20.36 -4.33
N PHE A 117 -16.10 19.63 -3.28
CA PHE A 117 -15.54 20.20 -2.06
C PHE A 117 -14.01 20.21 -2.07
N LEU A 118 -13.38 19.15 -2.56
CA LEU A 118 -11.94 18.92 -2.53
C LEU A 118 -11.21 19.62 -3.67
N SER A 119 -10.05 20.19 -3.40
CA SER A 119 -9.16 20.70 -4.46
C SER A 119 -8.20 19.63 -4.98
N HIS A 120 -7.78 18.72 -4.09
CA HIS A 120 -6.88 17.62 -4.42
C HIS A 120 -7.35 16.32 -3.76
N ALA A 121 -7.05 15.18 -4.38
CA ALA A 121 -7.22 13.85 -3.78
C ALA A 121 -5.97 13.00 -4.03
N ILE A 122 -5.52 12.27 -3.03
CA ILE A 122 -4.35 11.40 -3.10
C ILE A 122 -4.74 10.04 -2.57
N GLY A 123 -4.50 9.00 -3.37
CA GLY A 123 -4.71 7.61 -2.96
C GLY A 123 -3.40 6.83 -3.07
N THR A 124 -2.83 6.47 -1.92
CA THR A 124 -1.55 5.76 -1.85
C THR A 124 -1.77 4.27 -1.61
N ALA A 125 -1.44 3.45 -2.60
CA ALA A 125 -1.48 1.99 -2.52
C ALA A 125 -2.85 1.41 -2.08
N PHE A 126 -3.98 2.05 -2.46
CA PHE A 126 -5.27 1.71 -1.88
C PHE A 126 -6.26 1.04 -2.84
N LEU A 127 -6.20 1.29 -4.16
CA LEU A 127 -7.20 0.78 -5.12
C LEU A 127 -7.25 -0.74 -5.20
N PHE A 128 -6.10 -1.40 -5.11
CA PHE A 128 -5.99 -2.85 -5.26
C PHE A 128 -6.51 -3.67 -4.06
N VAL A 129 -6.87 -3.02 -2.97
CA VAL A 129 -7.50 -3.67 -1.81
C VAL A 129 -9.02 -3.51 -1.79
N LEU A 130 -9.57 -2.75 -2.74
CA LEU A 130 -11.00 -2.47 -2.84
C LEU A 130 -11.73 -3.48 -3.75
N PRO A 131 -13.01 -3.74 -3.51
CA PRO A 131 -13.86 -4.46 -4.46
C PRO A 131 -13.87 -3.79 -5.83
N ASN A 132 -14.04 -4.57 -6.89
CA ASN A 132 -14.12 -4.08 -8.28
C ASN A 132 -12.97 -3.10 -8.64
N ASP A 133 -11.76 -3.43 -8.16
CA ASP A 133 -10.54 -2.63 -8.40
C ASP A 133 -10.66 -1.14 -7.95
N GLY A 134 -11.65 -0.81 -7.12
CA GLY A 134 -11.84 0.54 -6.58
C GLY A 134 -12.62 1.50 -7.50
N VAL A 135 -13.31 1.02 -8.53
CA VAL A 135 -14.07 1.87 -9.46
C VAL A 135 -15.10 2.74 -8.74
N GLU A 136 -15.82 2.19 -7.75
CA GLU A 136 -16.82 2.96 -7.00
C GLU A 136 -16.17 4.05 -6.14
N ALA A 137 -15.01 3.78 -5.54
CA ALA A 137 -14.24 4.80 -4.84
C ALA A 137 -13.77 5.91 -5.80
N MET A 138 -13.37 5.55 -7.02
CA MET A 138 -12.99 6.55 -8.03
C MET A 138 -14.17 7.46 -8.43
N LYS A 139 -15.40 6.92 -8.53
CA LYS A 139 -16.61 7.72 -8.76
C LYS A 139 -16.88 8.72 -7.63
N GLU A 140 -16.72 8.29 -6.37
CA GLU A 140 -16.86 9.16 -5.22
C GLU A 140 -15.78 10.25 -5.17
N ILE A 141 -14.54 9.91 -5.50
CA ILE A 141 -13.45 10.89 -5.60
C ILE A 141 -13.76 11.89 -6.72
N TYR A 142 -14.21 11.42 -7.89
CA TYR A 142 -14.62 12.31 -8.97
C TYR A 142 -15.74 13.25 -8.53
N ARG A 143 -16.78 12.74 -7.85
CA ARG A 143 -17.90 13.53 -7.34
C ARG A 143 -17.42 14.65 -6.41
N THR A 144 -16.56 14.29 -5.45
CA THR A 144 -16.10 15.19 -4.37
C THR A 144 -15.07 16.22 -4.81
N LEU A 145 -14.32 15.97 -5.89
CA LEU A 145 -13.38 16.94 -6.46
C LEU A 145 -14.11 18.13 -7.09
N LYS A 146 -13.56 19.32 -6.89
CA LYS A 146 -13.99 20.56 -7.60
C LYS A 146 -13.70 20.44 -9.09
N PRO A 147 -14.45 21.15 -9.96
CA PRO A 147 -14.02 21.37 -11.35
C PRO A 147 -12.60 21.96 -11.37
N GLY A 148 -11.71 21.35 -12.15
CA GLY A 148 -10.28 21.71 -12.19
C GLY A 148 -9.46 21.14 -11.03
N GLY A 149 -10.06 20.43 -10.08
CA GLY A 149 -9.34 19.72 -9.01
C GLY A 149 -8.46 18.59 -9.56
N THR A 150 -7.38 18.30 -8.86
CA THR A 150 -6.37 17.31 -9.26
C THR A 150 -6.42 16.09 -8.34
N ALA A 151 -6.35 14.90 -8.91
CA ALA A 151 -6.15 13.68 -8.12
C ALA A 151 -4.87 12.93 -8.55
N ALA A 152 -4.24 12.25 -7.60
CA ALA A 152 -3.05 11.46 -7.80
C ALA A 152 -3.21 10.08 -7.19
N PHE A 153 -2.97 9.05 -7.99
CA PHE A 153 -3.08 7.64 -7.58
C PHE A 153 -1.86 6.86 -7.99
N ASN A 154 -1.63 5.75 -7.31
CA ASN A 154 -0.54 4.86 -7.66
C ASN A 154 -0.92 3.38 -7.53
N SER A 155 -0.17 2.56 -8.24
CA SER A 155 -0.09 1.12 -8.08
C SER A 155 1.38 0.68 -8.20
N TRP A 156 1.66 -0.59 -7.88
CA TRP A 156 3.01 -1.10 -8.03
C TRP A 156 3.22 -1.69 -9.42
N ALA A 157 4.18 -1.14 -10.17
CA ALA A 157 4.70 -1.73 -11.41
C ALA A 157 5.72 -2.84 -11.14
N TYR A 158 6.41 -2.78 -10.00
CA TYR A 158 7.36 -3.79 -9.58
C TYR A 158 7.48 -3.81 -8.06
N VAL A 159 7.41 -5.01 -7.48
CA VAL A 159 7.55 -5.27 -6.05
C VAL A 159 8.63 -6.33 -5.85
N PRO A 160 9.81 -5.97 -5.32
CA PRO A 160 10.98 -6.85 -5.28
C PRO A 160 10.80 -8.09 -4.38
N ASN A 161 9.83 -8.10 -3.48
CA ASN A 161 9.57 -9.23 -2.58
C ASN A 161 8.55 -10.24 -3.13
N MET A 162 7.90 -9.98 -4.27
CA MET A 162 6.89 -10.89 -4.84
C MET A 162 7.51 -12.18 -5.35
N GLN A 163 8.50 -12.07 -6.24
CA GLN A 163 9.19 -13.22 -6.81
C GLN A 163 9.88 -14.08 -5.73
N PRO A 164 10.62 -13.52 -4.73
CA PRO A 164 11.24 -14.28 -3.65
C PRO A 164 10.28 -15.19 -2.89
N ILE A 165 9.14 -14.67 -2.46
CA ILE A 165 8.15 -15.50 -1.73
C ILE A 165 7.49 -16.55 -2.62
N GLN A 166 7.27 -16.26 -3.90
CA GLN A 166 6.72 -17.23 -4.85
C GLN A 166 7.74 -18.31 -5.23
N ALA A 167 9.03 -17.96 -5.38
CA ALA A 167 10.11 -18.91 -5.60
C ALA A 167 10.25 -19.89 -4.43
N ALA A 168 10.27 -19.37 -3.20
CA ALA A 168 10.26 -20.19 -2.00
C ALA A 168 9.02 -21.12 -1.94
N ALA A 169 7.84 -20.59 -2.20
CA ALA A 169 6.61 -21.39 -2.20
C ALA A 169 6.62 -22.49 -3.27
N LYS A 170 7.13 -22.23 -4.48
CA LYS A 170 7.25 -23.24 -5.55
C LYS A 170 8.19 -24.40 -5.18
N GLN A 171 9.28 -24.10 -4.43
CA GLN A 171 10.30 -25.10 -4.10
C GLN A 171 9.99 -25.87 -2.81
N THR A 172 9.30 -25.24 -1.85
CA THR A 172 9.11 -25.81 -0.52
C THR A 172 7.72 -26.41 -0.29
N ARG A 173 6.71 -25.98 -1.04
CA ARG A 173 5.33 -26.48 -0.95
C ARG A 173 5.05 -27.59 -1.94
N PRO A 174 4.03 -28.43 -1.71
CA PRO A 174 3.61 -29.45 -2.67
C PRO A 174 3.30 -28.87 -4.07
N ALA A 175 3.59 -29.62 -5.11
CA ALA A 175 3.29 -29.21 -6.48
C ALA A 175 1.79 -28.91 -6.65
N GLY A 176 1.48 -27.83 -7.38
CA GLY A 176 0.11 -27.37 -7.59
C GLY A 176 -0.48 -26.53 -6.47
N THR A 177 0.26 -26.28 -5.38
CA THR A 177 -0.19 -25.35 -4.33
C THR A 177 -0.32 -23.93 -4.91
N PRO A 178 -1.46 -23.24 -4.69
CA PRO A 178 -1.61 -21.84 -5.11
C PRO A 178 -0.50 -20.93 -4.53
N LEU A 179 0.06 -20.08 -5.38
CA LEU A 179 1.13 -19.17 -4.96
C LEU A 179 0.60 -18.09 -4.02
N PRO A 180 1.43 -17.64 -3.06
CA PRO A 180 1.12 -16.48 -2.24
C PRO A 180 0.91 -15.24 -3.12
N ARG A 181 -0.08 -14.41 -2.76
CA ARG A 181 -0.43 -13.16 -3.47
C ARG A 181 -0.76 -13.35 -4.96
N GLY A 182 -1.25 -14.52 -5.37
CA GLY A 182 -1.66 -14.77 -6.75
C GLY A 182 -2.71 -13.76 -7.22
N GLY A 183 -2.55 -13.26 -8.46
CA GLY A 183 -3.48 -12.31 -9.09
C GLY A 183 -3.26 -10.84 -8.72
N MET A 184 -2.29 -10.50 -7.87
CA MET A 184 -1.93 -9.09 -7.62
C MET A 184 -1.04 -8.49 -8.72
N ASP A 185 -0.41 -9.33 -9.52
CA ASP A 185 0.42 -8.98 -10.67
C ASP A 185 -0.32 -8.19 -11.76
N LYS A 186 -1.64 -8.30 -11.83
CA LYS A 186 -2.45 -7.48 -12.75
C LYS A 186 -2.22 -5.96 -12.60
N TRP A 187 -1.87 -5.51 -11.36
CA TRP A 187 -1.64 -4.10 -11.06
C TRP A 187 -0.26 -3.59 -11.50
N GLU A 188 0.63 -4.47 -11.94
CA GLU A 188 1.90 -4.10 -12.55
C GLU A 188 1.69 -3.39 -13.89
N ASN A 189 0.59 -3.73 -14.58
CA ASN A 189 0.21 -3.06 -15.83
C ASN A 189 -0.40 -1.68 -15.56
N PRO A 190 0.22 -0.57 -16.03
CA PRO A 190 -0.31 0.79 -15.84
C PRO A 190 -1.68 1.00 -16.49
N GLU A 191 -2.02 0.21 -17.52
CA GLU A 191 -3.32 0.29 -18.20
C GLU A 191 -4.48 -0.07 -17.26
N LEU A 192 -4.26 -0.95 -16.27
CA LEU A 192 -5.29 -1.25 -15.28
C LEU A 192 -5.59 -0.02 -14.42
N LEU A 193 -4.57 0.66 -13.92
CA LEU A 193 -4.74 1.89 -13.13
C LEU A 193 -5.46 2.96 -13.97
N GLN A 194 -5.05 3.14 -15.22
CA GLN A 194 -5.71 4.09 -16.13
C GLN A 194 -7.18 3.72 -16.36
N ARG A 195 -7.49 2.45 -16.65
CA ARG A 195 -8.86 1.97 -16.86
C ARG A 195 -9.76 2.27 -15.66
N VAL A 196 -9.30 1.96 -14.45
CA VAL A 196 -10.05 2.21 -13.21
C VAL A 196 -10.38 3.71 -13.05
N ILE A 197 -9.43 4.58 -13.37
CA ILE A 197 -9.61 6.03 -13.33
C ILE A 197 -10.68 6.46 -14.34
N LEU A 198 -10.64 5.96 -15.59
CA LEU A 198 -11.61 6.29 -16.62
C LEU A 198 -13.02 5.79 -16.27
N GLU A 199 -13.14 4.55 -15.74
CA GLU A 199 -14.40 4.00 -15.24
C GLU A 199 -14.97 4.78 -14.05
N GLY A 200 -14.10 5.48 -13.30
CA GLY A 200 -14.47 6.43 -12.23
C GLY A 200 -15.06 7.75 -12.73
N GLY A 201 -15.05 8.01 -14.08
CA GLY A 201 -15.67 9.19 -14.68
C GLY A 201 -14.68 10.26 -15.16
N PHE A 202 -13.37 10.05 -14.99
CA PHE A 202 -12.37 10.97 -15.51
C PHE A 202 -12.17 10.81 -17.02
N GLN A 203 -11.78 11.91 -17.70
CA GLN A 203 -11.58 11.94 -19.15
C GLN A 203 -10.14 11.53 -19.51
N ALA A 204 -9.99 10.73 -20.56
CA ALA A 204 -8.70 10.15 -20.94
C ALA A 204 -7.62 11.21 -21.25
N GLU A 205 -8.00 12.31 -21.89
CA GLU A 205 -7.12 13.42 -22.25
C GLU A 205 -6.61 14.22 -21.04
N LYS A 206 -7.21 14.00 -19.86
CA LYS A 206 -6.81 14.63 -18.60
C LYS A 206 -6.00 13.70 -17.68
N VAL A 207 -5.71 12.49 -18.14
CA VAL A 207 -4.90 11.52 -17.39
C VAL A 207 -3.46 11.55 -17.88
N THR A 208 -2.53 11.74 -16.97
CA THR A 208 -1.09 11.60 -17.23
C THR A 208 -0.56 10.41 -16.45
N MET A 209 0.07 9.47 -17.14
CA MET A 209 0.70 8.30 -16.53
C MET A 209 2.22 8.47 -16.50
N SER A 210 2.82 8.10 -15.40
CA SER A 210 4.28 8.05 -15.23
C SER A 210 4.71 6.83 -14.42
N GLN A 211 6.00 6.54 -14.41
CA GLN A 211 6.59 5.54 -13.50
C GLN A 211 7.74 6.16 -12.73
N ARG A 212 7.88 5.76 -11.46
CA ARG A 212 8.96 6.21 -10.57
C ARG A 212 9.55 5.03 -9.82
N ASP A 213 10.87 5.01 -9.72
CA ASP A 213 11.56 4.12 -8.81
C ASP A 213 11.42 4.68 -7.38
N VAL A 214 11.07 3.79 -6.44
CA VAL A 214 10.86 4.11 -5.02
C VAL A 214 11.84 3.26 -4.22
N TYR A 215 12.76 3.91 -3.52
CA TYR A 215 13.77 3.22 -2.71
C TYR A 215 13.28 3.11 -1.28
N VAL A 216 13.18 1.88 -0.81
CA VAL A 216 12.63 1.54 0.50
C VAL A 216 13.73 0.97 1.38
N THR A 217 13.91 1.56 2.56
CA THR A 217 14.83 1.06 3.57
C THR A 217 14.07 0.31 4.66
N THR A 218 14.50 -0.90 4.94
CA THR A 218 13.91 -1.75 5.98
C THR A 218 15.01 -2.40 6.84
N THR A 219 14.69 -3.43 7.57
CA THR A 219 15.58 -4.17 8.48
C THR A 219 16.63 -5.01 7.72
N SER A 220 17.31 -5.94 8.40
CA SER A 220 18.27 -6.85 7.76
C SER A 220 17.57 -7.85 6.82
N VAL A 221 18.31 -8.38 5.83
CA VAL A 221 17.77 -9.38 4.88
C VAL A 221 17.26 -10.63 5.61
N ASP A 222 17.92 -11.07 6.68
CA ASP A 222 17.47 -12.23 7.48
C ASP A 222 16.10 -11.95 8.14
N ARG A 223 15.97 -10.80 8.79
CA ARG A 223 14.73 -10.41 9.46
C ARG A 223 13.62 -10.17 8.46
N TYR A 224 13.94 -9.51 7.33
CA TYR A 224 12.99 -9.23 6.27
C TYR A 224 12.44 -10.51 5.63
N ALA A 225 13.30 -11.49 5.34
CA ALA A 225 12.87 -12.78 4.80
C ALA A 225 11.95 -13.54 5.76
N GLN A 226 12.29 -13.55 7.07
CA GLN A 226 11.43 -14.15 8.09
C GLN A 226 10.06 -13.48 8.17
N MET A 227 10.00 -12.14 8.11
CA MET A 227 8.74 -11.40 8.09
C MET A 227 7.94 -11.73 6.84
N LEU A 228 8.55 -11.67 5.65
CA LEU A 228 7.88 -11.99 4.38
C LEU A 228 7.23 -13.37 4.44
N TRP A 229 7.98 -14.39 4.87
CA TRP A 229 7.47 -15.75 4.95
C TRP A 229 6.40 -15.90 6.03
N SER A 230 6.46 -15.13 7.12
CA SER A 230 5.46 -15.15 8.20
C SER A 230 4.07 -14.64 7.77
N PHE A 231 3.97 -13.86 6.69
CA PHE A 231 2.68 -13.38 6.18
C PHE A 231 2.03 -14.29 5.13
N ILE A 232 2.70 -15.37 4.67
CA ILE A 232 2.15 -16.20 3.58
C ILE A 232 0.89 -16.96 3.97
N GLY A 233 0.70 -17.30 5.25
CA GLY A 233 -0.51 -17.97 5.72
C GLY A 233 -1.78 -17.18 5.50
N GLY A 234 -1.72 -15.84 5.58
CA GLY A 234 -2.84 -14.94 5.31
C GLY A 234 -2.92 -14.46 3.85
N THR A 235 -1.86 -14.67 3.06
CA THR A 235 -1.79 -14.18 1.67
C THR A 235 -1.81 -15.28 0.60
N SER A 236 -1.86 -16.54 1.02
CA SER A 236 -2.03 -17.71 0.16
C SER A 236 -3.43 -18.29 0.32
N ALA A 237 -4.09 -18.62 -0.78
CA ALA A 237 -5.38 -19.31 -0.76
C ALA A 237 -5.31 -20.69 -0.05
N ALA A 238 -4.12 -21.31 -0.01
CA ALA A 238 -3.91 -22.56 0.72
C ALA A 238 -3.71 -22.39 2.23
N GLY A 239 -3.57 -21.15 2.71
CA GLY A 239 -3.17 -20.89 4.10
C GLY A 239 -1.79 -21.45 4.43
N TRP A 240 -1.59 -21.86 5.68
CA TRP A 240 -0.41 -22.56 6.15
C TRP A 240 -0.47 -24.07 5.87
N LEU A 241 0.68 -24.66 5.54
CA LEU A 241 0.86 -26.08 5.30
C LEU A 241 1.94 -26.66 6.23
N GLU A 242 1.87 -27.94 6.56
CA GLU A 242 2.91 -28.60 7.35
C GLU A 242 4.28 -28.57 6.69
N SER A 243 4.36 -28.49 5.36
CA SER A 243 5.60 -28.30 4.63
C SER A 243 6.29 -26.99 5.02
N ASP A 244 5.53 -25.93 5.35
CA ASP A 244 6.07 -24.62 5.69
C ASP A 244 6.88 -24.65 7.00
N GLU A 245 6.48 -25.48 7.98
CA GLU A 245 7.27 -25.72 9.20
C GLU A 245 8.51 -26.55 8.92
N ARG A 246 8.36 -27.64 8.18
CA ARG A 246 9.47 -28.58 7.92
C ARG A 246 10.56 -27.97 7.05
N LYS A 247 10.21 -27.08 6.14
CA LYS A 247 11.10 -26.46 5.17
C LYS A 247 11.28 -24.96 5.41
N TRP A 248 11.07 -24.52 6.65
CA TRP A 248 11.14 -23.11 7.00
C TRP A 248 12.49 -22.50 6.64
N ASP A 249 13.59 -23.10 7.09
CA ASP A 249 14.94 -22.58 6.84
C ASP A 249 15.28 -22.58 5.35
N GLU A 250 14.87 -23.64 4.60
CA GLU A 250 15.02 -23.71 3.14
C GLU A 250 14.29 -22.54 2.47
N ALA A 251 13.05 -22.25 2.88
CA ALA A 251 12.26 -21.15 2.33
C ALA A 251 12.92 -19.78 2.62
N ILE A 252 13.43 -19.57 3.84
CA ILE A 252 14.11 -18.34 4.22
C ILE A 252 15.38 -18.11 3.38
N GLU A 253 16.21 -19.15 3.18
CA GLU A 253 17.43 -19.02 2.37
C GLU A 253 17.10 -18.71 0.89
N ILE A 254 16.08 -19.35 0.32
CA ILE A 254 15.62 -19.05 -1.04
C ILE A 254 15.18 -17.58 -1.13
N ILE A 255 14.38 -17.10 -0.18
CA ILE A 255 13.93 -15.69 -0.16
C ILE A 255 15.13 -14.74 -0.11
N LYS A 256 16.11 -15.01 0.73
CA LYS A 256 17.32 -14.18 0.86
C LYS A 256 18.14 -14.15 -0.41
N GLU A 257 18.31 -15.29 -1.07
CA GLU A 257 19.04 -15.40 -2.34
C GLU A 257 18.33 -14.61 -3.44
N GLU A 258 17.03 -14.82 -3.60
CA GLU A 258 16.23 -14.12 -4.60
C GLU A 258 16.17 -12.59 -4.34
N LEU A 259 16.11 -12.15 -3.08
CA LEU A 259 16.17 -10.73 -2.73
C LEU A 259 17.52 -10.12 -3.13
N ARG A 260 18.64 -10.80 -2.85
CA ARG A 260 19.98 -10.32 -3.23
C ARG A 260 20.16 -10.18 -4.75
N ASN A 261 19.43 -10.99 -5.52
CA ASN A 261 19.44 -10.96 -6.97
C ASN A 261 18.39 -9.96 -7.55
N SER A 262 17.58 -9.33 -6.72
CA SER A 262 16.56 -8.38 -7.18
C SER A 262 17.17 -7.05 -7.63
N ASP A 263 16.53 -6.40 -8.60
CA ASP A 263 16.97 -5.10 -9.10
C ASP A 263 16.95 -4.04 -7.96
N GLY A 264 18.08 -3.35 -7.79
CA GLY A 264 18.24 -2.29 -6.79
C GLY A 264 18.33 -2.77 -5.33
N TYR A 265 18.69 -4.06 -5.12
CA TYR A 265 19.07 -4.54 -3.80
C TYR A 265 20.40 -3.93 -3.35
N GLU A 266 20.44 -3.42 -2.12
CA GLU A 266 21.65 -2.89 -1.49
C GLU A 266 21.63 -3.15 0.02
N GLU A 267 22.77 -3.60 0.57
CA GLU A 267 22.97 -3.66 2.02
C GLU A 267 23.64 -2.36 2.50
N LEU A 268 22.93 -1.61 3.35
CA LEU A 268 23.40 -0.37 3.93
C LEU A 268 24.15 -0.60 5.25
N GLU A 269 24.78 0.45 5.79
CA GLU A 269 25.36 0.42 7.13
C GLU A 269 24.36 -0.09 8.18
N GLY A 270 24.87 -0.86 9.15
CA GLY A 270 24.05 -1.51 10.18
C GLY A 270 23.24 -2.71 9.67
N LYS A 271 23.64 -3.28 8.52
CA LYS A 271 22.97 -4.42 7.87
C LYS A 271 21.52 -4.16 7.46
N ARG A 272 21.11 -2.89 7.35
CA ARG A 272 19.79 -2.56 6.83
C ARG A 272 19.75 -2.82 5.33
N LEU A 273 18.57 -3.15 4.86
CA LEU A 273 18.30 -3.48 3.47
C LEU A 273 17.66 -2.29 2.75
N GLN A 274 18.18 -1.91 1.60
CA GLN A 274 17.48 -1.06 0.65
C GLN A 274 16.98 -1.90 -0.51
N LEU A 275 15.73 -1.68 -0.89
CA LEU A 275 15.08 -2.35 -2.02
C LEU A 275 14.51 -1.30 -2.97
N LYS A 276 14.59 -1.57 -4.27
CA LYS A 276 13.94 -0.76 -5.29
C LYS A 276 12.57 -1.35 -5.62
N PHE A 277 11.56 -0.54 -5.45
CA PHE A 277 10.22 -0.75 -5.99
C PHE A 277 10.04 0.14 -7.21
N ARG A 278 9.05 -0.14 -8.05
CA ARG A 278 8.61 0.79 -9.10
C ARG A 278 7.12 1.01 -8.99
N ALA A 279 6.73 2.29 -8.97
CA ALA A 279 5.33 2.70 -8.94
C ALA A 279 4.85 3.11 -10.32
N ASN A 280 3.64 2.72 -10.70
CA ASN A 280 2.82 3.41 -11.67
C ASN A 280 2.15 4.59 -10.96
N ILE A 281 2.24 5.78 -11.51
CA ILE A 281 1.61 6.99 -10.97
C ILE A 281 0.67 7.55 -12.04
N ALA A 282 -0.54 7.87 -11.62
CA ALA A 282 -1.54 8.51 -12.45
C ALA A 282 -1.93 9.85 -11.84
N ILE A 283 -1.82 10.92 -12.63
CA ILE A 283 -2.30 12.24 -12.29
C ILE A 283 -3.48 12.56 -13.19
N VAL A 284 -4.56 13.05 -12.60
CA VAL A 284 -5.78 13.33 -13.35
C VAL A 284 -6.44 14.63 -12.87
N LYS A 285 -7.06 15.38 -13.79
CA LYS A 285 -7.85 16.59 -13.51
C LYS A 285 -9.33 16.33 -13.78
N LYS A 286 -10.18 16.89 -12.92
CA LYS A 286 -11.63 16.91 -13.14
C LYS A 286 -12.06 17.99 -14.12
#